data_9f09ce962b77378dc0e464d478cf9100
#
_entry.id   9f09ce962b77378dc0e464d478cf9100
#
_cell.length_a   1.000
_cell.length_b   1.000
_cell.length_c   1.000
_cell.angle_alpha   90.00
_cell.angle_beta   90.00
_cell.angle_gamma   90.00
#
_symmetry.space_group_name_H-M   'P 1'
#
loop_
_entity.id
_entity.type
_entity.pdbx_description
1 polymer ?
#
loop_
_entity_poly.entity_id
_entity_poly.type
_entity_poly.pdbx_seq_one_letter_code
_entity_poly.pdbx_strand_id
1 'polypeptide(L)'
;MNAKNLIIPLLLVLFCCILGCRNKQHNKVNENVRDLSQIKDSGELVVLTLYSSTSYFNYRGQEMGFQYELSEQFAKSMGLKLRIEVANSVDELIRKLLAGEGDMIAYNLPITKEWKDSILYCGEDIITHQVIVQQGKSKSLKDVTELVGKDIYVKPGKYYDRLVNLNNELGGGIHIHKVTSDSITVEDLITQVAQGKIPYTVADNDLAKLNKTYYPNLNIDLSVRLITDCLNRIFQKVNDYL
;
A
#
# COMPACT_ATOMS: atom_id res chain seq x y z
N MET A 1 -56.88 -40.93 24.51
CA MET A 1 -55.78 -39.94 24.31
C MET A 1 -55.92 -39.47 22.89
N ASN A 2 -56.36 -38.20 22.68
CA ASN A 2 -56.75 -37.74 21.34
C ASN A 2 -55.50 -37.43 20.49
N ALA A 3 -55.41 -38.08 19.34
CA ALA A 3 -54.33 -37.91 18.37
C ALA A 3 -54.05 -36.46 17.96
N LYS A 4 -55.03 -35.56 18.10
CA LYS A 4 -54.92 -34.12 17.84
C LYS A 4 -53.92 -33.39 18.78
N ASN A 5 -53.78 -33.88 20.03
CA ASN A 5 -52.88 -33.24 21.02
C ASN A 5 -51.42 -33.62 20.85
N LEU A 6 -51.11 -34.64 20.01
CA LEU A 6 -49.74 -35.06 19.73
C LEU A 6 -49.18 -34.42 18.46
N ILE A 7 -50.06 -34.02 17.54
CA ILE A 7 -49.66 -33.42 16.23
C ILE A 7 -49.14 -31.99 16.39
N ILE A 8 -49.72 -31.21 17.34
CA ILE A 8 -49.32 -29.81 17.55
C ILE A 8 -47.89 -29.65 18.06
N PRO A 9 -47.41 -30.40 19.07
CA PRO A 9 -46.02 -30.31 19.51
C PRO A 9 -45.03 -30.85 18.44
N LEU A 10 -45.42 -31.84 17.65
CA LEU A 10 -44.59 -32.38 16.58
C LEU A 10 -44.40 -31.37 15.45
N LEU A 11 -45.44 -30.63 15.09
CA LEU A 11 -45.38 -29.53 14.13
C LEU A 11 -44.53 -28.36 14.61
N LEU A 12 -44.55 -28.04 15.91
CA LEU A 12 -43.76 -26.99 16.50
C LEU A 12 -42.25 -27.32 16.52
N VAL A 13 -41.91 -28.58 16.78
CA VAL A 13 -40.51 -29.05 16.71
C VAL A 13 -39.99 -29.02 15.29
N LEU A 14 -40.79 -29.42 14.29
CA LEU A 14 -40.46 -29.39 12.88
C LEU A 14 -40.23 -27.92 12.40
N PHE A 15 -41.06 -26.97 12.89
CA PHE A 15 -40.94 -25.57 12.57
C PHE A 15 -39.66 -24.94 13.16
N CYS A 16 -39.26 -25.34 14.39
CA CYS A 16 -38.00 -24.91 14.99
C CYS A 16 -36.74 -25.43 14.21
N CYS A 17 -36.80 -26.62 13.66
CA CYS A 17 -35.70 -27.16 12.85
C CYS A 17 -35.51 -26.42 11.52
N ILE A 18 -36.60 -25.86 10.94
CA ILE A 18 -36.53 -25.10 9.69
C ILE A 18 -35.97 -23.68 9.93
N LEU A 19 -36.20 -23.10 11.09
CA LEU A 19 -35.66 -21.78 11.47
C LEU A 19 -34.20 -21.82 11.97
N GLY A 20 -33.67 -23.02 12.26
CA GLY A 20 -32.30 -23.24 12.74
C GLY A 20 -31.22 -23.17 11.67
N CYS A 21 -31.57 -23.17 10.38
CA CYS A 21 -30.62 -22.90 9.29
C CYS A 21 -30.38 -21.39 9.17
N ARG A 22 -29.78 -20.81 10.21
CA ARG A 22 -29.20 -19.49 10.14
C ARG A 22 -28.02 -19.59 9.19
N ASN A 23 -28.22 -19.14 7.96
CA ASN A 23 -27.16 -18.91 7.01
C ASN A 23 -26.03 -18.17 7.72
N LYS A 24 -24.94 -18.87 8.07
CA LYS A 24 -23.64 -18.21 8.16
C LYS A 24 -23.47 -17.56 6.79
N GLN A 25 -23.56 -16.24 6.74
CA GLN A 25 -23.01 -15.50 5.62
C GLN A 25 -21.52 -15.90 5.55
N HIS A 26 -21.22 -16.90 4.73
CA HIS A 26 -19.89 -17.02 4.16
C HIS A 26 -19.71 -15.69 3.42
N ASN A 27 -18.85 -14.85 3.92
CA ASN A 27 -18.23 -13.82 3.10
C ASN A 27 -17.89 -14.53 1.79
N LYS A 28 -18.43 -14.06 0.68
CA LYS A 28 -18.07 -14.58 -0.64
C LYS A 28 -16.57 -14.35 -0.76
N VAL A 29 -15.80 -15.39 -0.46
CA VAL A 29 -14.39 -15.45 -0.88
C VAL A 29 -14.47 -15.31 -2.39
N ASN A 30 -13.80 -14.34 -2.93
CA ASN A 30 -13.79 -14.09 -4.35
C ASN A 30 -13.23 -15.36 -4.99
N GLU A 31 -13.98 -16.06 -5.84
CA GLU A 31 -13.61 -17.36 -6.42
C GLU A 31 -12.29 -17.31 -7.21
N ASN A 32 -11.82 -16.11 -7.53
CA ASN A 32 -10.57 -15.87 -8.25
C ASN A 32 -9.32 -15.80 -7.36
N VAL A 33 -9.49 -15.78 -6.04
CA VAL A 33 -8.36 -15.73 -5.08
C VAL A 33 -7.73 -17.11 -4.98
N ARG A 34 -6.47 -17.23 -5.40
CA ARG A 34 -5.73 -18.50 -5.40
C ARG A 34 -5.12 -18.76 -4.02
N ASP A 35 -5.24 -19.97 -3.53
CA ASP A 35 -4.49 -20.46 -2.38
C ASP A 35 -3.08 -20.93 -2.79
N LEU A 36 -2.25 -21.28 -1.80
CA LEU A 36 -0.88 -21.71 -2.05
C LEU A 36 -0.79 -22.98 -2.91
N SER A 37 -1.77 -23.89 -2.80
CA SER A 37 -1.78 -25.13 -3.61
C SER A 37 -2.06 -24.79 -5.07
N GLN A 38 -3.03 -23.92 -5.32
CA GLN A 38 -3.39 -23.48 -6.67
C GLN A 38 -2.26 -22.67 -7.33
N ILE A 39 -1.54 -21.85 -6.55
CA ILE A 39 -0.34 -21.12 -7.01
C ILE A 39 0.75 -22.13 -7.43
N LYS A 40 1.03 -23.14 -6.59
CA LYS A 40 2.00 -24.20 -6.91
C LYS A 40 1.61 -25.00 -8.13
N ASP A 41 0.35 -25.38 -8.24
CA ASP A 41 -0.17 -26.16 -9.36
C ASP A 41 -0.13 -25.37 -10.68
N SER A 42 -0.29 -24.03 -10.62
CA SER A 42 -0.16 -23.15 -11.78
C SER A 42 1.30 -22.99 -12.26
N GLY A 43 2.27 -23.24 -11.39
CA GLY A 43 3.68 -23.03 -11.63
C GLY A 43 4.11 -21.56 -11.72
N GLU A 44 3.22 -20.61 -11.38
CA GLU A 44 3.46 -19.17 -11.52
C GLU A 44 3.00 -18.41 -10.27
N LEU A 45 3.88 -17.51 -9.79
CA LEU A 45 3.59 -16.51 -8.75
C LEU A 45 3.36 -15.14 -9.40
N VAL A 46 2.17 -14.58 -9.22
CA VAL A 46 1.81 -13.26 -9.75
C VAL A 46 2.00 -12.20 -8.69
N VAL A 47 2.93 -11.29 -8.91
CA VAL A 47 3.30 -10.25 -7.97
C VAL A 47 2.88 -8.87 -8.50
N LEU A 48 2.06 -8.19 -7.71
CA LEU A 48 1.60 -6.83 -7.97
C LEU A 48 2.60 -5.82 -7.41
N THR A 49 2.93 -4.79 -8.17
CA THR A 49 3.87 -3.74 -7.73
C THR A 49 3.58 -2.41 -8.38
N LEU A 50 4.28 -1.35 -7.97
CA LEU A 50 4.31 -0.05 -8.64
C LEU A 50 5.69 0.21 -9.23
N TYR A 51 5.74 1.03 -10.28
CA TYR A 51 7.00 1.58 -10.75
C TYR A 51 7.63 2.50 -9.69
N SER A 52 8.83 2.13 -9.24
CA SER A 52 9.70 2.98 -8.42
C SER A 52 11.12 2.44 -8.43
N SER A 53 12.09 3.29 -8.13
CA SER A 53 13.51 2.93 -8.06
C SER A 53 13.83 1.87 -7.00
N THR A 54 12.96 1.70 -5.99
CA THR A 54 13.12 0.71 -4.91
C THR A 54 12.29 -0.54 -5.11
N SER A 55 11.19 -0.48 -5.89
CA SER A 55 10.28 -1.62 -6.04
C SER A 55 10.51 -2.38 -7.33
N TYR A 56 10.20 -1.76 -8.45
CA TYR A 56 10.33 -2.34 -9.78
C TYR A 56 10.56 -1.26 -10.83
N PHE A 57 11.52 -1.45 -11.69
CA PHE A 57 11.77 -0.61 -12.87
C PHE A 57 12.48 -1.40 -13.95
N ASN A 58 12.38 -0.93 -15.20
CA ASN A 58 13.13 -1.50 -16.32
C ASN A 58 14.29 -0.58 -16.67
N TYR A 59 15.49 -1.12 -16.68
CA TYR A 59 16.67 -0.42 -17.12
C TYR A 59 17.34 -1.16 -18.27
N ARG A 60 17.34 -0.57 -19.44
CA ARG A 60 17.93 -1.13 -20.69
C ARG A 60 17.41 -2.52 -21.04
N GLY A 61 16.12 -2.78 -20.79
CA GLY A 61 15.50 -4.07 -21.05
C GLY A 61 15.68 -5.10 -19.93
N GLN A 62 16.32 -4.74 -18.82
CA GLN A 62 16.43 -5.58 -17.63
C GLN A 62 15.48 -5.12 -16.56
N GLU A 63 14.74 -6.05 -16.01
CA GLU A 63 13.87 -5.83 -14.85
C GLU A 63 14.74 -5.77 -13.59
N MET A 64 14.55 -4.72 -12.79
CA MET A 64 15.35 -4.41 -11.61
C MET A 64 14.48 -3.84 -10.50
N GLY A 65 15.01 -3.82 -9.28
CA GLY A 65 14.39 -3.25 -8.10
C GLY A 65 14.49 -4.20 -6.91
N PHE A 66 14.65 -3.65 -5.72
CA PHE A 66 14.83 -4.48 -4.50
C PHE A 66 13.64 -5.43 -4.28
N GLN A 67 12.41 -4.92 -4.43
CA GLN A 67 11.21 -5.74 -4.23
C GLN A 67 11.07 -6.80 -5.36
N TYR A 68 11.45 -6.46 -6.58
CA TYR A 68 11.49 -7.38 -7.70
C TYR A 68 12.47 -8.54 -7.45
N GLU A 69 13.73 -8.21 -7.14
CA GLU A 69 14.78 -9.23 -6.90
C GLU A 69 14.41 -10.16 -5.74
N LEU A 70 13.82 -9.60 -4.67
CA LEU A 70 13.36 -10.39 -3.55
C LEU A 70 12.20 -11.32 -3.93
N SER A 71 11.27 -10.82 -4.75
CA SER A 71 10.15 -11.63 -5.27
C SER A 71 10.64 -12.72 -6.22
N GLU A 72 11.66 -12.43 -7.01
CA GLU A 72 12.29 -13.41 -7.90
C GLU A 72 12.95 -14.55 -7.10
N GLN A 73 13.71 -14.21 -6.07
CA GLN A 73 14.31 -15.22 -5.18
C GLN A 73 13.25 -16.04 -4.45
N PHE A 74 12.18 -15.41 -3.99
CA PHE A 74 11.07 -16.11 -3.34
C PHE A 74 10.39 -17.08 -4.32
N ALA A 75 10.01 -16.65 -5.52
CA ALA A 75 9.43 -17.52 -6.54
C ALA A 75 10.36 -18.71 -6.89
N LYS A 76 11.65 -18.44 -7.08
CA LYS A 76 12.66 -19.48 -7.34
C LYS A 76 12.77 -20.49 -6.20
N SER A 77 12.70 -20.04 -4.94
CA SER A 77 12.75 -20.93 -3.76
C SER A 77 11.57 -21.90 -3.69
N MET A 78 10.43 -21.49 -4.27
CA MET A 78 9.21 -22.30 -4.36
C MET A 78 9.10 -23.11 -5.67
N GLY A 79 10.08 -22.99 -6.57
CA GLY A 79 10.04 -23.63 -7.90
C GLY A 79 9.02 -23.00 -8.85
N LEU A 80 8.65 -21.73 -8.64
CA LEU A 80 7.67 -21.00 -9.42
C LEU A 80 8.32 -20.02 -10.40
N LYS A 81 7.63 -19.71 -11.48
CA LYS A 81 7.95 -18.58 -12.35
C LYS A 81 7.39 -17.30 -11.73
N LEU A 82 8.16 -16.23 -11.76
CA LEU A 82 7.68 -14.91 -11.37
C LEU A 82 6.98 -14.25 -12.56
N ARG A 83 5.80 -13.67 -12.30
CA ARG A 83 5.12 -12.73 -13.21
C ARG A 83 4.83 -11.43 -12.47
N ILE A 84 5.32 -10.32 -13.03
CA ILE A 84 5.10 -8.99 -12.47
C ILE A 84 3.92 -8.33 -13.17
N GLU A 85 3.02 -7.78 -12.37
CA GLU A 85 1.91 -6.93 -12.79
C GLU A 85 2.08 -5.55 -12.16
N VAL A 86 2.20 -4.53 -12.98
CA VAL A 86 2.38 -3.15 -12.50
C VAL A 86 1.04 -2.44 -12.45
N ALA A 87 0.74 -1.84 -11.30
CA ALA A 87 -0.41 -0.97 -11.11
C ALA A 87 0.01 0.51 -11.16
N ASN A 88 -0.95 1.41 -11.29
CA ASN A 88 -0.71 2.85 -11.37
C ASN A 88 -0.85 3.56 -10.01
N SER A 89 -1.47 2.89 -9.02
CA SER A 89 -1.71 3.45 -7.69
C SER A 89 -1.78 2.37 -6.61
N VAL A 90 -1.62 2.76 -5.36
CA VAL A 90 -1.79 1.88 -4.20
C VAL A 90 -3.22 1.31 -4.14
N ASP A 91 -4.23 2.14 -4.41
CA ASP A 91 -5.63 1.70 -4.42
C ASP A 91 -5.87 0.64 -5.50
N GLU A 92 -5.21 0.78 -6.66
CA GLU A 92 -5.28 -0.21 -7.72
C GLU A 92 -4.58 -1.52 -7.32
N LEU A 93 -3.42 -1.47 -6.65
CA LEU A 93 -2.74 -2.65 -6.11
C LEU A 93 -3.67 -3.46 -5.21
N ILE A 94 -4.30 -2.77 -4.24
CA ILE A 94 -5.19 -3.42 -3.27
C ILE A 94 -6.42 -3.98 -3.96
N ARG A 95 -7.03 -3.23 -4.87
CA ARG A 95 -8.18 -3.69 -5.64
C ARG A 95 -7.86 -4.94 -6.46
N LYS A 96 -6.72 -4.96 -7.16
CA LYS A 96 -6.26 -6.11 -7.93
C LYS A 96 -6.01 -7.33 -7.05
N LEU A 97 -5.36 -7.15 -5.89
CA LEU A 97 -5.14 -8.22 -4.92
C LEU A 97 -6.47 -8.83 -4.44
N LEU A 98 -7.41 -7.99 -4.03
CA LEU A 98 -8.73 -8.44 -3.55
C LEU A 98 -9.60 -9.05 -4.66
N ALA A 99 -9.35 -8.69 -5.92
CA ALA A 99 -10.00 -9.29 -7.09
C ALA A 99 -9.37 -10.63 -7.49
N GLY A 100 -8.22 -11.03 -6.91
CA GLY A 100 -7.50 -12.24 -7.29
C GLY A 100 -6.73 -12.10 -8.61
N GLU A 101 -6.42 -10.86 -9.03
CA GLU A 101 -5.60 -10.58 -10.22
C GLU A 101 -4.11 -10.76 -9.94
N GLY A 102 -3.72 -10.96 -8.68
CA GLY A 102 -2.37 -11.27 -8.24
C GLY A 102 -2.39 -11.97 -6.88
N ASP A 103 -1.29 -12.61 -6.53
CA ASP A 103 -1.15 -13.43 -5.33
C ASP A 103 -0.56 -12.65 -4.16
N MET A 104 0.28 -11.67 -4.46
CA MET A 104 0.89 -10.82 -3.44
C MET A 104 1.24 -9.43 -4.00
N ILE A 105 1.37 -8.47 -3.08
CA ILE A 105 1.91 -7.14 -3.40
C ILE A 105 3.35 -7.06 -2.89
N ALA A 106 4.28 -6.73 -3.78
CA ALA A 106 5.67 -6.41 -3.46
C ALA A 106 5.89 -4.90 -3.59
N TYR A 107 5.37 -4.19 -2.63
CA TYR A 107 5.49 -2.74 -2.49
C TYR A 107 5.37 -2.36 -1.02
N ASN A 108 6.04 -1.30 -0.59
CA ASN A 108 5.94 -0.83 0.79
C ASN A 108 4.62 -0.10 1.02
N LEU A 109 3.68 -0.76 1.68
CA LEU A 109 2.35 -0.21 1.95
C LEU A 109 2.19 0.11 3.45
N PRO A 110 1.53 1.23 3.79
CA PRO A 110 1.17 1.51 5.17
C PRO A 110 0.06 0.57 5.64
N ILE A 111 0.13 0.15 6.91
CA ILE A 111 -0.98 -0.55 7.56
C ILE A 111 -2.05 0.49 7.88
N THR A 112 -3.15 0.49 7.14
CA THR A 112 -4.28 1.39 7.39
C THR A 112 -5.44 0.65 8.04
N LYS A 113 -6.30 1.38 8.76
CA LYS A 113 -7.52 0.82 9.34
C LYS A 113 -8.48 0.25 8.29
N GLU A 114 -8.45 0.82 7.09
CA GLU A 114 -9.30 0.45 5.98
C GLU A 114 -9.03 -0.97 5.48
N TRP A 115 -7.76 -1.36 5.39
CA TRP A 115 -7.34 -2.59 4.72
C TRP A 115 -6.85 -3.69 5.67
N LYS A 116 -6.56 -3.35 6.94
CA LYS A 116 -5.92 -4.26 7.89
C LYS A 116 -6.71 -5.56 8.14
N ASP A 117 -8.04 -5.53 7.97
CA ASP A 117 -8.91 -6.69 8.17
C ASP A 117 -9.19 -7.45 6.86
N SER A 118 -8.78 -6.91 5.71
CA SER A 118 -9.03 -7.47 4.37
C SER A 118 -7.80 -8.11 3.74
N ILE A 119 -6.61 -7.73 4.17
CA ILE A 119 -5.33 -8.19 3.62
C ILE A 119 -4.39 -8.59 4.74
N LEU A 120 -3.56 -9.59 4.47
CA LEU A 120 -2.53 -10.05 5.38
C LEU A 120 -1.22 -9.31 5.09
N TYR A 121 -0.69 -8.66 6.13
CA TYR A 121 0.62 -8.03 6.08
C TYR A 121 1.67 -9.04 6.57
N CYS A 122 2.78 -9.14 5.87
CA CYS A 122 3.87 -9.98 6.32
C CYS A 122 5.24 -9.33 6.08
N GLY A 123 6.19 -9.72 6.91
CA GLY A 123 7.51 -9.14 7.02
C GLY A 123 7.68 -8.39 8.34
N GLU A 124 8.86 -7.82 8.53
CA GLU A 124 9.12 -6.95 9.68
C GLU A 124 8.49 -5.58 9.50
N ASP A 125 8.01 -5.01 10.60
CA ASP A 125 7.49 -3.64 10.62
C ASP A 125 8.65 -2.66 10.43
N ILE A 126 8.67 -1.99 9.28
CA ILE A 126 9.64 -0.93 9.02
C ILE A 126 9.02 0.39 9.41
N ILE A 127 9.55 0.99 10.48
CA ILE A 127 9.16 2.33 10.89
C ILE A 127 9.91 3.32 10.00
N THR A 128 9.21 4.01 9.15
CA THR A 128 9.74 5.13 8.37
C THR A 128 9.04 6.42 8.75
N HIS A 129 9.61 7.54 8.33
CA HIS A 129 9.00 8.83 8.47
C HIS A 129 9.09 9.59 7.15
N GLN A 130 8.14 10.50 6.95
CA GLN A 130 8.13 11.37 5.80
C GLN A 130 8.99 12.60 6.07
N VAL A 131 9.63 13.09 5.02
CA VAL A 131 10.47 14.30 5.07
C VAL A 131 10.03 15.30 4.01
N ILE A 132 10.22 16.57 4.33
CA ILE A 132 10.16 17.63 3.32
C ILE A 132 11.44 17.56 2.51
N VAL A 133 11.29 17.43 1.21
CA VAL A 133 12.38 17.53 0.24
C VAL A 133 12.44 18.96 -0.26
N GLN A 134 13.57 19.61 -0.08
CA GLN A 134 13.83 21.00 -0.46
C GLN A 134 15.25 21.16 -0.98
N GLN A 135 15.56 22.29 -1.62
CA GLN A 135 16.97 22.57 -1.97
C GLN A 135 17.74 22.96 -0.72
N GLY A 136 18.97 22.45 -0.59
CA GLY A 136 19.92 22.81 0.46
C GLY A 136 20.49 24.21 0.25
N LYS A 137 19.74 25.23 0.62
CA LYS A 137 20.13 26.65 0.60
C LYS A 137 20.22 27.19 2.02
N SER A 138 20.83 28.37 2.17
CA SER A 138 20.93 29.03 3.46
C SER A 138 19.58 29.34 4.14
N LYS A 139 18.49 29.32 3.39
CA LYS A 139 17.10 29.54 3.85
C LYS A 139 16.26 28.26 3.77
N SER A 140 16.86 27.08 3.91
CA SER A 140 16.09 25.84 4.04
C SER A 140 15.22 25.88 5.28
N LEU A 141 13.97 25.37 5.15
CA LEU A 141 13.03 25.26 6.27
C LEU A 141 13.61 24.31 7.33
N LYS A 142 13.48 24.66 8.58
CA LYS A 142 14.00 23.90 9.72
C LYS A 142 12.89 23.39 10.64
N ASP A 143 11.71 24.02 10.55
CA ASP A 143 10.55 23.66 11.35
C ASP A 143 9.30 23.56 10.48
N VAL A 144 8.37 22.67 10.85
CA VAL A 144 7.13 22.45 10.11
C VAL A 144 6.21 23.67 10.09
N THR A 145 6.32 24.55 11.07
CA THR A 145 5.55 25.80 11.11
C THR A 145 5.93 26.77 10.00
N GLU A 146 7.14 26.67 9.48
CA GLU A 146 7.61 27.49 8.36
C GLU A 146 6.99 27.07 7.01
N LEU A 147 6.25 25.95 6.98
CA LEU A 147 5.48 25.50 5.80
C LEU A 147 4.24 26.36 5.54
N VAL A 148 3.76 27.10 6.53
CA VAL A 148 2.65 28.06 6.37
C VAL A 148 3.02 29.09 5.30
N GLY A 149 2.13 29.28 4.32
CA GLY A 149 2.35 30.15 3.16
C GLY A 149 3.28 29.56 2.08
N LYS A 150 3.62 28.27 2.14
CA LYS A 150 4.47 27.60 1.14
C LYS A 150 3.65 26.71 0.20
N ASP A 151 4.12 26.62 -1.05
CA ASP A 151 3.57 25.75 -2.07
C ASP A 151 4.27 24.40 -2.02
N ILE A 152 3.54 23.32 -1.72
CA ILE A 152 4.06 21.96 -1.61
C ILE A 152 3.35 21.07 -2.62
N TYR A 153 4.12 20.39 -3.47
CA TYR A 153 3.62 19.51 -4.54
C TYR A 153 3.74 18.05 -4.11
N VAL A 154 2.63 17.31 -4.09
CA VAL A 154 2.61 15.93 -3.58
C VAL A 154 1.73 15.01 -4.41
N LYS A 155 2.07 13.73 -4.40
CA LYS A 155 1.20 12.68 -4.92
C LYS A 155 -0.01 12.47 -4.01
N PRO A 156 -1.16 12.02 -4.59
CA PRO A 156 -2.31 11.54 -3.81
C PRO A 156 -1.94 10.44 -2.81
N GLY A 157 -2.80 10.21 -1.82
CA GLY A 157 -2.63 9.21 -0.79
C GLY A 157 -1.82 9.73 0.40
N LYS A 158 -1.01 8.87 1.03
CA LYS A 158 -0.38 9.10 2.35
C LYS A 158 0.35 10.43 2.51
N TYR A 159 0.99 10.94 1.47
CA TYR A 159 1.73 12.22 1.51
C TYR A 159 0.77 13.40 1.57
N TYR A 160 -0.26 13.38 0.70
CA TYR A 160 -1.30 14.40 0.66
C TYR A 160 -2.08 14.42 1.98
N ASP A 161 -2.55 13.26 2.44
CA ASP A 161 -3.36 13.14 3.65
C ASP A 161 -2.59 13.63 4.89
N ARG A 162 -1.29 13.29 4.98
CA ARG A 162 -0.45 13.79 6.07
C ARG A 162 -0.28 15.30 6.04
N LEU A 163 -0.06 15.89 4.85
CA LEU A 163 0.04 17.35 4.74
C LEU A 163 -1.28 18.05 5.07
N VAL A 164 -2.42 17.47 4.69
CA VAL A 164 -3.74 18.00 5.08
C VAL A 164 -3.89 17.97 6.61
N ASN A 165 -3.53 16.86 7.24
CA ASN A 165 -3.57 16.75 8.70
C ASN A 165 -2.64 17.77 9.36
N LEU A 166 -1.38 17.88 8.90
CA LEU A 166 -0.43 18.87 9.39
C LEU A 166 -0.93 20.30 9.20
N ASN A 167 -1.51 20.61 8.05
CA ASN A 167 -2.10 21.92 7.78
C ASN A 167 -3.22 22.25 8.78
N ASN A 168 -4.06 21.27 9.12
CA ASN A 168 -5.10 21.42 10.14
C ASN A 168 -4.49 21.59 11.55
N GLU A 169 -3.44 20.83 11.90
CA GLU A 169 -2.72 20.93 13.16
C GLU A 169 -2.09 22.33 13.35
N LEU A 170 -1.63 22.95 12.25
CA LEU A 170 -1.02 24.29 12.24
C LEU A 170 -2.04 25.44 12.12
N GLY A 171 -3.34 25.14 12.00
CA GLY A 171 -4.37 26.15 11.82
C GLY A 171 -4.56 26.63 10.38
N GLY A 172 -3.99 25.91 9.40
CA GLY A 172 -4.11 26.22 7.98
C GLY A 172 -2.93 27.00 7.40
N GLY A 173 -3.04 27.33 6.10
CA GLY A 173 -2.11 28.22 5.40
C GLY A 173 -1.03 27.53 4.58
N ILE A 174 -0.95 26.18 4.56
CA ILE A 174 -0.08 25.46 3.63
C ILE A 174 -0.81 25.34 2.28
N HIS A 175 -0.15 25.70 1.19
CA HIS A 175 -0.69 25.58 -0.17
C HIS A 175 -0.31 24.20 -0.72
N ILE A 176 -1.24 23.23 -0.62
CA ILE A 176 -1.00 21.85 -1.01
C ILE A 176 -1.47 21.62 -2.45
N HIS A 177 -0.53 21.34 -3.35
CA HIS A 177 -0.79 21.03 -4.77
C HIS A 177 -0.76 19.52 -4.99
N LYS A 178 -1.94 18.94 -5.21
CA LYS A 178 -2.07 17.50 -5.50
C LYS A 178 -1.72 17.21 -6.95
N VAL A 179 -0.66 16.43 -7.19
CA VAL A 179 -0.22 16.02 -8.53
C VAL A 179 -0.84 14.67 -8.88
N THR A 180 -1.92 14.70 -9.65
CA THR A 180 -2.74 13.51 -9.98
C THR A 180 -2.28 12.77 -11.23
N SER A 181 -1.33 13.33 -12.03
CA SER A 181 -0.82 12.67 -13.23
C SER A 181 -0.11 11.36 -12.88
N ASP A 182 -0.55 10.25 -13.45
CA ASP A 182 0.02 8.92 -13.22
C ASP A 182 1.43 8.77 -13.81
N SER A 183 1.77 9.61 -14.81
CA SER A 183 3.11 9.63 -15.40
C SER A 183 4.17 10.36 -14.56
N ILE A 184 3.77 11.01 -13.46
CA ILE A 184 4.69 11.71 -12.56
C ILE A 184 4.81 10.90 -11.27
N THR A 185 5.99 10.42 -10.96
CA THR A 185 6.32 9.67 -9.74
C THR A 185 6.74 10.61 -8.59
N VAL A 186 6.92 10.05 -7.39
CA VAL A 186 7.50 10.81 -6.25
C VAL A 186 8.94 11.21 -6.56
N GLU A 187 9.70 10.33 -7.20
CA GLU A 187 11.08 10.59 -7.63
C GLU A 187 11.16 11.73 -8.66
N ASP A 188 10.17 11.83 -9.55
CA ASP A 188 10.09 12.96 -10.49
C ASP A 188 9.87 14.28 -9.74
N LEU A 189 9.04 14.30 -8.69
CA LEU A 189 8.85 15.48 -7.85
C LEU A 189 10.15 15.83 -7.11
N ILE A 190 10.88 14.85 -6.56
CA ILE A 190 12.19 15.05 -5.95
C ILE A 190 13.17 15.67 -6.96
N THR A 191 13.20 15.13 -8.17
CA THR A 191 14.03 15.64 -9.27
C THR A 191 13.66 17.07 -9.63
N GLN A 192 12.36 17.40 -9.68
CA GLN A 192 11.90 18.78 -9.93
C GLN A 192 12.32 19.76 -8.82
N VAL A 193 12.33 19.31 -7.55
CA VAL A 193 12.89 20.10 -6.44
C VAL A 193 14.38 20.31 -6.63
N ALA A 194 15.15 19.25 -6.95
CA ALA A 194 16.58 19.35 -7.18
C ALA A 194 16.93 20.34 -8.31
N GLN A 195 16.10 20.39 -9.35
CA GLN A 195 16.22 21.30 -10.49
C GLN A 195 15.67 22.71 -10.20
N GLY A 196 15.01 22.92 -9.05
CA GLY A 196 14.42 24.22 -8.69
C GLY A 196 13.12 24.55 -9.44
N LYS A 197 12.49 23.58 -10.08
CA LYS A 197 11.21 23.75 -10.78
C LYS A 197 10.03 23.88 -9.84
N ILE A 198 10.06 23.14 -8.72
CA ILE A 198 9.12 23.26 -7.61
C ILE A 198 9.89 23.48 -6.30
N PRO A 199 9.32 24.20 -5.32
CA PRO A 199 10.05 24.54 -4.10
C PRO A 199 10.15 23.37 -3.11
N TYR A 200 9.08 22.61 -2.93
CA TYR A 200 8.97 21.55 -1.93
C TYR A 200 8.15 20.36 -2.42
N THR A 201 8.56 19.16 -2.00
CA THR A 201 7.74 17.94 -2.05
C THR A 201 7.88 17.14 -0.75
N VAL A 202 7.07 16.10 -0.60
CA VAL A 202 7.16 15.15 0.52
C VAL A 202 7.48 13.76 -0.02
N ALA A 203 8.38 13.07 0.66
CA ALA A 203 8.74 11.69 0.33
C ALA A 203 9.04 10.90 1.60
N ASP A 204 9.05 9.57 1.50
CA ASP A 204 9.62 8.72 2.55
C ASP A 204 11.13 8.99 2.68
N ASN A 205 11.64 8.96 3.90
CA ASN A 205 13.02 9.32 4.19
C ASN A 205 14.07 8.44 3.48
N ASP A 206 13.79 7.16 3.34
CA ASP A 206 14.64 6.20 2.61
C ASP A 206 14.70 6.53 1.11
N LEU A 207 13.54 6.81 0.49
CA LEU A 207 13.47 7.25 -0.90
C LEU A 207 14.17 8.59 -1.12
N ALA A 208 13.96 9.54 -0.19
CA ALA A 208 14.62 10.85 -0.23
C ALA A 208 16.14 10.73 -0.06
N LYS A 209 16.62 9.85 0.84
CA LYS A 209 18.04 9.54 1.01
C LYS A 209 18.67 8.96 -0.25
N LEU A 210 17.99 7.98 -0.87
CA LEU A 210 18.45 7.40 -2.13
C LEU A 210 18.62 8.47 -3.20
N ASN A 211 17.59 9.32 -3.40
CA ASN A 211 17.64 10.39 -4.38
C ASN A 211 18.70 11.46 -4.05
N LYS A 212 18.95 11.73 -2.78
CA LYS A 212 20.02 12.67 -2.37
C LYS A 212 21.41 12.22 -2.79
N THR A 213 21.64 10.91 -3.02
CA THR A 213 22.91 10.42 -3.57
C THR A 213 23.15 10.89 -5.01
N TYR A 214 22.06 11.06 -5.79
CA TYR A 214 22.11 11.58 -7.16
C TYR A 214 22.00 13.10 -7.22
N TYR A 215 21.34 13.71 -6.22
CA TYR A 215 21.12 15.16 -6.13
C TYR A 215 21.65 15.70 -4.79
N PRO A 216 22.98 15.88 -4.64
CA PRO A 216 23.59 16.34 -3.36
C PRO A 216 23.11 17.70 -2.88
N ASN A 217 22.50 18.49 -3.78
CA ASN A 217 21.93 19.81 -3.47
C ASN A 217 20.57 19.74 -2.75
N LEU A 218 20.06 18.54 -2.44
CA LEU A 218 18.83 18.37 -1.67
C LEU A 218 19.09 18.43 -0.16
N ASN A 219 18.17 19.07 0.56
CA ASN A 219 18.04 18.98 2.00
C ASN A 219 16.76 18.19 2.34
N ILE A 220 16.88 17.20 3.22
CA ILE A 220 15.83 16.28 3.66
C ILE A 220 15.76 16.18 5.19
N ASP A 221 16.29 17.17 5.90
CA ASP A 221 16.43 17.12 7.35
C ASP A 221 15.13 17.42 8.10
N LEU A 222 14.16 18.06 7.43
CA LEU A 222 12.87 18.40 8.02
C LEU A 222 11.90 17.22 7.93
N SER A 223 11.67 16.58 9.07
CA SER A 223 10.74 15.44 9.19
C SER A 223 9.29 15.90 9.37
N VAL A 224 8.39 15.33 8.58
CA VAL A 224 6.94 15.44 8.76
C VAL A 224 6.51 14.19 9.52
N ARG A 225 6.65 14.18 10.85
CA ARG A 225 6.40 12.98 11.66
C ARG A 225 4.95 12.51 11.55
N LEU A 226 4.77 11.31 11.04
CA LEU A 226 3.71 10.42 11.44
C LEU A 226 4.23 9.60 12.63
N ILE A 227 3.41 9.45 13.66
CA ILE A 227 3.83 8.73 14.87
C ILE A 227 4.08 7.23 14.56
N THR A 228 3.54 6.71 13.47
CA THR A 228 3.81 5.35 12.99
C THR A 228 3.40 5.19 11.51
N ASP A 229 4.33 5.36 10.58
CA ASP A 229 4.19 4.73 9.26
C ASP A 229 4.86 3.36 9.33
N CYS A 230 4.08 2.33 9.65
CA CYS A 230 4.52 0.95 9.47
C CYS A 230 4.38 0.59 8.00
N LEU A 231 5.50 0.35 7.33
CA LEU A 231 5.51 -0.13 5.94
C LEU A 231 5.71 -1.63 5.94
N ASN A 232 4.71 -2.35 5.46
CA ASN A 232 4.73 -3.80 5.37
C ASN A 232 4.47 -4.27 3.93
N ARG A 233 4.95 -5.47 3.64
CA ARG A 233 4.54 -6.21 2.45
C ARG A 233 3.19 -6.85 2.71
N ILE A 234 2.33 -6.83 1.70
CA ILE A 234 0.99 -7.38 1.80
C ILE A 234 0.92 -8.66 0.97
N PHE A 235 0.51 -9.72 1.65
CA PHE A 235 0.06 -10.95 0.99
C PHE A 235 -1.47 -11.02 1.05
N GLN A 236 -2.06 -11.53 0.01
CA GLN A 236 -3.46 -11.90 0.06
C GLN A 236 -3.65 -12.98 1.12
N LYS A 237 -4.74 -12.92 1.86
CA LYS A 237 -5.09 -13.91 2.87
C LYS A 237 -5.26 -15.29 2.20
N VAL A 238 -4.16 -16.01 2.07
CA VAL A 238 -4.17 -17.42 1.73
C VAL A 238 -4.57 -18.14 3.00
N ASN A 239 -5.71 -18.83 2.95
CA ASN A 239 -6.32 -19.52 4.11
C ASN A 239 -5.28 -20.18 5.03
N ASP A 240 -5.45 -19.95 6.31
CA ASP A 240 -4.98 -20.52 7.57
C ASP A 240 -4.06 -21.79 7.56
N TYR A 241 -3.18 -21.96 6.58
CA TYR A 241 -2.26 -23.09 6.51
C TYR A 241 -0.84 -22.62 6.12
N LEU A 242 -0.23 -21.87 6.99
CA LEU A 242 1.22 -21.82 7.19
C LEU A 242 1.55 -22.00 8.67
#